data_b73f6f49a6b32eef61b7a2abd5087298
#
_entry.id   b73f6f49a6b32eef61b7a2abd5087298
#
_cell.length_a   1.000
_cell.length_b   1.000
_cell.length_c   1.000
_cell.angle_alpha   90.00
_cell.angle_beta   90.00
_cell.angle_gamma   90.00
#
_symmetry.space_group_name_H-M   'P 1'
#
loop_
_entity.id
_entity.type
_entity.pdbx_description
1 polymer ?
#
loop_
_entity_poly.entity_id
_entity_poly.type
_entity_poly.pdbx_seq_one_letter_code
_entity_poly.pdbx_strand_id
1 'polypeptide(L)'
;MNYKFITGEVLEIDKSSGWTDGMLLEEIYPESSFVSGNNPESMMMKPFIKDRKVYAKYSFEKRFEGGPGLVHGGILSAALDDMMGYSTIIHNKFAVTAKLEVNFLIPTPVLKEFEILAWVKKIDGKKIYTESLIKSDEQIHVESSAMFIDLGLDAAEFFAPDKNLSLIHI
;
A
#
# COMPACT_ATOMS: atom_id res chain seq x y z
N MET A 1 22.77 5.80 5.10
CA MET A 1 21.66 6.75 4.95
C MET A 1 20.85 6.75 6.22
N ASN A 2 20.46 7.92 6.73
CA ASN A 2 19.54 7.97 7.87
C ASN A 2 18.11 7.93 7.32
N TYR A 3 17.45 6.79 7.44
CA TYR A 3 16.03 6.67 7.13
C TYR A 3 15.22 7.50 8.12
N LYS A 4 14.27 8.26 7.62
CA LYS A 4 13.44 9.16 8.44
C LYS A 4 12.20 8.47 8.97
N PHE A 5 11.63 7.55 8.20
CA PHE A 5 10.32 6.97 8.49
C PHE A 5 10.37 5.50 8.89
N ILE A 6 11.32 4.72 8.36
CA ILE A 6 11.38 3.28 8.59
C ILE A 6 12.00 2.99 9.97
N THR A 7 11.18 2.52 10.89
CA THR A 7 11.61 2.18 12.26
C THR A 7 11.84 0.69 12.45
N GLY A 8 11.29 -0.15 11.55
CA GLY A 8 11.36 -1.60 11.65
C GLY A 8 10.32 -2.22 12.59
N GLU A 9 9.51 -1.40 13.28
CA GLU A 9 8.41 -1.88 14.11
C GLU A 9 7.26 -2.38 13.21
N VAL A 10 6.84 -3.62 13.38
CA VAL A 10 5.73 -4.24 12.63
C VAL A 10 4.72 -4.78 13.63
N LEU A 11 3.48 -4.32 13.53
CA LEU A 11 2.39 -4.83 14.32
C LEU A 11 2.05 -6.26 13.87
N GLU A 12 1.85 -7.17 14.82
CA GLU A 12 1.42 -8.53 14.52
C GLU A 12 0.01 -8.53 13.93
N ILE A 13 -0.19 -9.30 12.85
CA ILE A 13 -1.53 -9.57 12.33
C ILE A 13 -2.22 -10.54 13.28
N ASP A 14 -3.45 -10.22 13.68
CA ASP A 14 -4.26 -11.12 14.51
C ASP A 14 -4.52 -12.43 13.74
N LYS A 15 -4.17 -13.55 14.35
CA LYS A 15 -4.39 -14.88 13.75
C LYS A 15 -5.85 -15.19 13.45
N SER A 16 -6.78 -14.54 14.16
CA SER A 16 -8.21 -14.67 13.91
C SER A 16 -8.70 -13.84 12.70
N SER A 17 -7.86 -12.97 12.14
CA SER A 17 -8.22 -12.10 11.02
C SER A 17 -8.52 -12.86 9.71
N GLY A 18 -8.05 -14.11 9.61
CA GLY A 18 -8.15 -14.91 8.39
C GLY A 18 -7.06 -14.60 7.34
N TRP A 19 -6.27 -13.55 7.52
CA TRP A 19 -5.21 -13.17 6.60
C TRP A 19 -3.92 -13.97 6.85
N THR A 20 -3.39 -14.59 5.80
CA THR A 20 -2.17 -15.43 5.89
C THR A 20 -1.20 -15.12 4.74
N ASP A 21 0.07 -15.46 4.96
CA ASP A 21 1.12 -15.30 3.94
C ASP A 21 0.74 -16.02 2.62
N GLY A 22 1.02 -15.34 1.51
CA GLY A 22 0.72 -15.81 0.17
C GLY A 22 -0.67 -15.41 -0.36
N MET A 23 -1.58 -14.89 0.47
CA MET A 23 -2.88 -14.41 -0.01
C MET A 23 -2.71 -13.19 -0.91
N LEU A 24 -3.36 -13.23 -2.07
CA LEU A 24 -3.45 -12.12 -3.01
C LEU A 24 -4.47 -11.11 -2.52
N LEU A 25 -4.13 -9.83 -2.64
CA LEU A 25 -4.98 -8.71 -2.21
C LEU A 25 -5.60 -7.96 -3.40
N GLU A 26 -5.24 -8.32 -4.62
CA GLU A 26 -5.70 -7.64 -5.84
C GLU A 26 -7.21 -7.70 -6.04
N GLU A 27 -7.88 -8.73 -5.50
CA GLU A 27 -9.33 -8.91 -5.63
C GLU A 27 -10.15 -8.00 -4.71
N ILE A 28 -9.50 -7.35 -3.74
CA ILE A 28 -10.18 -6.45 -2.79
C ILE A 28 -10.69 -5.19 -3.52
N TYR A 29 -9.94 -4.70 -4.52
CA TYR A 29 -10.31 -3.55 -5.35
C TYR A 29 -10.32 -3.94 -6.84
N PRO A 30 -11.30 -4.75 -7.31
CA PRO A 30 -11.15 -5.47 -8.56
C PRO A 30 -11.17 -4.59 -9.81
N GLU A 31 -11.93 -3.50 -9.85
CA GLU A 31 -12.20 -2.80 -11.11
C GLU A 31 -11.93 -1.30 -11.08
N SER A 32 -11.86 -0.68 -9.93
CA SER A 32 -11.81 0.78 -9.82
C SER A 32 -10.52 1.34 -9.20
N SER A 33 -9.63 0.51 -8.70
CA SER A 33 -8.39 0.97 -8.11
C SER A 33 -7.44 1.56 -9.17
N PHE A 34 -6.86 2.72 -8.86
CA PHE A 34 -5.83 3.33 -9.70
C PHE A 34 -4.49 2.57 -9.65
N VAL A 35 -4.16 1.94 -8.54
CA VAL A 35 -2.86 1.28 -8.31
C VAL A 35 -2.93 -0.22 -8.54
N SER A 36 -3.94 -0.87 -8.03
CA SER A 36 -4.11 -2.33 -8.11
C SER A 36 -5.45 -2.70 -8.75
N GLY A 37 -5.68 -3.99 -8.95
CA GLY A 37 -6.89 -4.50 -9.59
C GLY A 37 -6.70 -4.76 -11.08
N ASN A 38 -7.82 -4.99 -11.79
CA ASN A 38 -7.84 -5.46 -13.18
C ASN A 38 -8.14 -4.36 -14.20
N ASN A 39 -8.15 -3.09 -13.80
CA ASN A 39 -8.33 -1.98 -14.73
C ASN A 39 -7.06 -1.77 -15.58
N PRO A 40 -7.09 -1.92 -16.91
CA PRO A 40 -5.92 -1.74 -17.77
C PRO A 40 -5.31 -0.32 -17.72
N GLU A 41 -6.10 0.67 -17.35
CA GLU A 41 -5.64 2.06 -17.18
C GLU A 41 -4.93 2.28 -15.83
N SER A 42 -5.05 1.35 -14.91
CA SER A 42 -4.38 1.39 -13.61
C SER A 42 -2.92 0.96 -13.71
N MET A 43 -2.22 0.96 -12.59
CA MET A 43 -0.86 0.39 -12.50
C MET A 43 -0.89 -1.14 -12.58
N MET A 44 -2.03 -1.78 -12.35
CA MET A 44 -2.19 -3.25 -12.31
C MET A 44 -1.21 -3.94 -11.35
N MET A 45 -0.90 -3.28 -10.24
CA MET A 45 -0.02 -3.83 -9.21
C MET A 45 -0.73 -4.99 -8.49
N LYS A 46 0.01 -6.03 -8.14
CA LYS A 46 -0.51 -7.27 -7.54
C LYS A 46 0.04 -7.48 -6.14
N PRO A 47 -0.52 -6.79 -5.13
CA PRO A 47 -0.09 -6.96 -3.76
C PRO A 47 -0.50 -8.31 -3.18
N PHE A 48 0.35 -8.86 -2.31
CA PHE A 48 0.10 -10.07 -1.53
C PHE A 48 0.73 -9.97 -0.15
N ILE A 49 0.35 -10.88 0.74
CA ILE A 49 0.87 -10.94 2.11
C ILE A 49 2.16 -11.76 2.14
N LYS A 50 3.20 -11.17 2.74
CA LYS A 50 4.48 -11.85 2.98
C LYS A 50 5.10 -11.33 4.28
N ASP A 51 5.47 -12.23 5.19
CA ASP A 51 6.12 -11.90 6.46
C ASP A 51 5.35 -10.80 7.24
N ARG A 52 4.02 -10.94 7.32
CA ARG A 52 3.11 -9.98 7.99
C ARG A 52 3.09 -8.57 7.39
N LYS A 53 3.54 -8.43 6.17
CA LYS A 53 3.55 -7.17 5.40
C LYS A 53 2.78 -7.35 4.10
N VAL A 54 2.31 -6.26 3.57
CA VAL A 54 1.88 -6.21 2.18
C VAL A 54 3.12 -6.03 1.32
N TYR A 55 3.22 -6.85 0.30
CA TYR A 55 4.37 -6.94 -0.59
C TYR A 55 3.92 -6.97 -2.05
N ALA A 56 4.64 -6.29 -2.92
CA ALA A 56 4.50 -6.41 -4.36
C ALA A 56 5.86 -6.34 -5.03
N LYS A 57 6.01 -7.04 -6.16
CA LYS A 57 7.05 -6.77 -7.15
C LYS A 57 6.43 -5.99 -8.28
N TYR A 58 7.05 -4.89 -8.68
CA TYR A 58 6.50 -4.03 -9.72
C TYR A 58 7.58 -3.34 -10.56
N SER A 59 7.34 -3.27 -11.86
CA SER A 59 8.16 -2.51 -12.79
C SER A 59 7.32 -1.35 -13.33
N PHE A 60 7.68 -0.13 -12.98
CA PHE A 60 6.96 1.06 -13.43
C PHE A 60 7.12 1.24 -14.94
N GLU A 61 6.00 1.25 -15.66
CA GLU A 61 5.96 1.44 -17.10
C GLU A 61 6.42 2.86 -17.50
N LYS A 62 6.85 3.00 -18.76
CA LYS A 62 7.31 4.29 -19.30
C LYS A 62 6.24 5.40 -19.24
N ARG A 63 4.95 5.06 -19.29
CA ARG A 63 3.83 6.02 -19.17
C ARG A 63 3.77 6.72 -17.81
N PHE A 64 4.47 6.20 -16.82
CA PHE A 64 4.58 6.78 -15.47
C PHE A 64 5.80 7.70 -15.30
N GLU A 65 6.47 8.05 -16.38
CA GLU A 65 7.61 8.95 -16.38
C GLU A 65 7.24 10.38 -15.92
N GLY A 66 8.06 10.95 -15.06
CA GLY A 66 7.99 12.37 -14.68
C GLY A 66 9.12 13.16 -15.30
N GLY A 67 10.34 12.89 -14.92
CA GLY A 67 11.55 13.33 -15.62
C GLY A 67 12.07 12.21 -16.54
N PRO A 68 12.94 12.53 -17.55
CA PRO A 68 13.42 11.54 -18.49
C PRO A 68 14.02 10.29 -17.82
N GLY A 69 13.42 9.12 -18.07
CA GLY A 69 13.87 7.83 -17.52
C GLY A 69 13.49 7.59 -16.05
N LEU A 70 12.81 8.51 -15.39
CA LEU A 70 12.49 8.42 -13.96
C LEU A 70 10.99 8.42 -13.71
N VAL A 71 10.55 7.60 -12.76
CA VAL A 71 9.15 7.53 -12.33
C VAL A 71 8.73 8.85 -11.68
N HIS A 72 7.53 9.34 -12.01
CA HIS A 72 6.96 10.53 -11.40
C HIS A 72 6.71 10.33 -9.90
N GLY A 73 7.11 11.31 -9.07
CA GLY A 73 6.99 11.20 -7.61
C GLY A 73 5.56 10.98 -7.13
N GLY A 74 4.56 11.57 -7.81
CA GLY A 74 3.15 11.33 -7.51
C GLY A 74 2.72 9.88 -7.74
N ILE A 75 3.27 9.20 -8.75
CA ILE A 75 3.02 7.77 -9.02
C ILE A 75 3.63 6.90 -7.92
N LEU A 76 4.87 7.21 -7.50
CA LEU A 76 5.51 6.52 -6.38
C LEU A 76 4.71 6.70 -5.07
N SER A 77 4.23 7.93 -4.84
CA SER A 77 3.39 8.23 -3.66
C SER A 77 2.06 7.48 -3.69
N ALA A 78 1.40 7.40 -4.85
CA ALA A 78 0.15 6.65 -5.01
C ALA A 78 0.36 5.15 -4.76
N ALA A 79 1.44 4.57 -5.29
CA ALA A 79 1.78 3.17 -5.05
C ALA A 79 1.98 2.88 -3.55
N LEU A 80 2.70 3.75 -2.84
CA LEU A 80 2.96 3.59 -1.41
C LEU A 80 1.70 3.80 -0.57
N ASP A 81 0.85 4.77 -0.92
CA ASP A 81 -0.42 5.03 -0.24
C ASP A 81 -1.36 3.82 -0.33
N ASP A 82 -1.54 3.27 -1.54
CA ASP A 82 -2.38 2.10 -1.78
C ASP A 82 -1.86 0.86 -1.01
N MET A 83 -0.55 0.60 -1.05
CA MET A 83 0.07 -0.50 -0.30
C MET A 83 -0.12 -0.35 1.21
N MET A 84 -0.06 0.88 1.74
CA MET A 84 -0.35 1.14 3.14
C MET A 84 -1.83 0.98 3.47
N GLY A 85 -2.73 1.34 2.55
CA GLY A 85 -4.16 1.04 2.65
C GLY A 85 -4.42 -0.45 2.79
N TYR A 86 -3.84 -1.28 1.93
CA TYR A 86 -3.92 -2.75 2.07
C TYR A 86 -3.38 -3.24 3.41
N SER A 87 -2.34 -2.60 3.95
CA SER A 87 -1.81 -3.00 5.25
C SER A 87 -2.81 -2.75 6.40
N THR A 88 -3.73 -1.80 6.28
CA THR A 88 -4.81 -1.64 7.27
C THR A 88 -5.85 -2.73 7.14
N ILE A 89 -6.15 -3.17 5.92
CA ILE A 89 -7.15 -4.21 5.64
C ILE A 89 -6.75 -5.57 6.23
N ILE A 90 -5.47 -5.95 6.15
CA ILE A 90 -4.99 -7.20 6.76
C ILE A 90 -5.03 -7.19 8.30
N HIS A 91 -5.31 -6.04 8.90
CA HIS A 91 -5.67 -5.89 10.32
C HIS A 91 -7.18 -5.75 10.53
N ASN A 92 -8.01 -6.09 9.54
CA ASN A 92 -9.47 -5.95 9.54
C ASN A 92 -9.94 -4.52 9.81
N LYS A 93 -9.20 -3.53 9.27
CA LYS A 93 -9.52 -2.11 9.39
C LYS A 93 -9.79 -1.51 8.02
N PHE A 94 -10.98 -0.95 7.85
CA PHE A 94 -11.28 -0.10 6.72
C PHE A 94 -10.98 1.36 7.08
N ALA A 95 -9.92 1.90 6.49
CA ALA A 95 -9.41 3.19 6.88
C ALA A 95 -9.10 4.07 5.66
N VAL A 96 -9.13 5.38 5.87
CA VAL A 96 -8.81 6.38 4.84
C VAL A 96 -7.55 7.16 5.22
N THR A 97 -6.78 7.53 4.22
CA THR A 97 -5.55 8.29 4.40
C THR A 97 -5.85 9.70 4.90
N ALA A 98 -5.34 10.05 6.08
CA ALA A 98 -5.47 11.39 6.66
C ALA A 98 -4.17 12.19 6.51
N LYS A 99 -3.03 11.51 6.51
CA LYS A 99 -1.72 12.14 6.31
C LYS A 99 -0.79 11.16 5.62
N LEU A 100 -0.05 11.64 4.63
CA LEU A 100 0.99 10.91 3.92
C LEU A 100 2.26 11.77 3.90
N GLU A 101 3.39 11.18 4.28
CA GLU A 101 4.72 11.77 4.16
C GLU A 101 5.60 10.83 3.34
N VAL A 102 6.21 11.37 2.29
CA VAL A 102 7.08 10.60 1.38
C VAL A 102 8.46 11.25 1.33
N ASN A 103 9.48 10.43 1.39
CA ASN A 103 10.88 10.84 1.28
C ASN A 103 11.52 10.09 0.10
N PHE A 104 11.91 10.84 -0.92
CA PHE A 104 12.57 10.32 -2.12
C PHE A 104 14.09 10.35 -1.91
N LEU A 105 14.69 9.19 -1.70
CA LEU A 105 16.10 9.04 -1.33
C LEU A 105 17.01 8.88 -2.55
N ILE A 106 16.56 8.07 -3.52
CA ILE A 106 17.30 7.74 -4.74
C ILE A 106 16.35 7.84 -5.92
N PRO A 107 16.77 8.41 -7.06
CA PRO A 107 15.96 8.39 -8.29
C PRO A 107 15.51 6.97 -8.65
N THR A 108 14.24 6.83 -9.02
CA THR A 108 13.61 5.54 -9.33
C THR A 108 13.44 5.43 -10.85
N PRO A 109 14.28 4.63 -11.56
CA PRO A 109 14.15 4.46 -13.00
C PRO A 109 12.86 3.73 -13.40
N VAL A 110 12.27 4.12 -14.54
CA VAL A 110 11.23 3.31 -15.18
C VAL A 110 11.81 2.01 -15.74
N LEU A 111 10.97 1.01 -15.97
CA LEU A 111 11.31 -0.30 -16.56
C LEU A 111 12.31 -1.14 -15.75
N LYS A 112 12.54 -0.77 -14.50
CA LYS A 112 13.29 -1.58 -13.54
C LYS A 112 12.31 -2.21 -12.54
N GLU A 113 12.57 -3.46 -12.14
CA GLU A 113 11.78 -4.13 -11.08
C GLU A 113 12.16 -3.62 -9.70
N PHE A 114 11.14 -3.36 -8.89
CA PHE A 114 11.25 -2.95 -7.49
C PHE A 114 10.43 -3.87 -6.59
N GLU A 115 10.87 -4.00 -5.36
CA GLU A 115 10.06 -4.53 -4.27
C GLU A 115 9.39 -3.35 -3.54
N ILE A 116 8.10 -3.45 -3.34
CA ILE A 116 7.28 -2.47 -2.62
C ILE A 116 6.70 -3.16 -1.40
N LEU A 117 6.93 -2.60 -0.23
CA LEU A 117 6.49 -3.16 1.05
C LEU A 117 5.73 -2.11 1.85
N ALA A 118 4.67 -2.55 2.55
CA ALA A 118 3.97 -1.73 3.52
C ALA A 118 3.52 -2.55 4.73
N TRP A 119 3.42 -1.90 5.88
CA TRP A 119 2.98 -2.55 7.13
C TRP A 119 2.37 -1.54 8.09
N VAL A 120 1.53 -2.04 8.97
CA VAL A 120 1.07 -1.27 10.13
C VAL A 120 2.14 -1.33 11.21
N LYS A 121 2.54 -0.16 11.69
CA LYS A 121 3.45 -0.01 12.82
C LYS A 121 2.69 -0.03 14.15
N LYS A 122 1.59 0.71 14.22
CA LYS A 122 0.85 0.93 15.46
C LYS A 122 -0.62 1.28 15.17
N ILE A 123 -1.51 0.81 16.02
CA ILE A 123 -2.91 1.26 16.08
C ILE A 123 -3.12 1.97 17.42
N ASP A 124 -3.73 3.16 17.40
CA ASP A 124 -4.02 3.98 18.57
C ASP A 124 -5.42 4.57 18.45
N GLY A 125 -6.41 3.87 19.04
CA GLY A 125 -7.82 4.16 18.85
C GLY A 125 -8.19 4.05 17.36
N LYS A 126 -8.67 5.15 16.77
CA LYS A 126 -9.01 5.22 15.34
C LYS A 126 -7.82 5.54 14.44
N LYS A 127 -6.65 5.87 15.00
CA LYS A 127 -5.46 6.23 14.23
C LYS A 127 -4.62 4.99 13.96
N ILE A 128 -4.33 4.75 12.69
CA ILE A 128 -3.47 3.65 12.24
C ILE A 128 -2.22 4.29 11.62
N TYR A 129 -1.07 3.95 12.17
CA TYR A 129 0.23 4.44 11.69
C TYR A 129 0.88 3.34 10.85
N THR A 130 1.25 3.68 9.64
CA THR A 130 1.83 2.77 8.66
C THR A 130 3.18 3.26 8.18
N GLU A 131 3.99 2.33 7.72
CA GLU A 131 5.25 2.61 7.03
C GLU A 131 5.28 1.83 5.72
N SER A 132 5.96 2.38 4.72
CA SER A 132 6.19 1.69 3.45
C SER A 132 7.49 2.11 2.79
N LEU A 133 7.98 1.28 1.86
CA LEU A 133 9.19 1.55 1.11
C LEU A 133 9.14 0.94 -0.30
N ILE A 134 9.92 1.54 -1.20
CA ILE A 134 10.27 0.99 -2.51
C ILE A 134 11.78 0.76 -2.52
N LYS A 135 12.20 -0.47 -2.80
CA LYS A 135 13.62 -0.83 -2.84
C LYS A 135 13.98 -1.68 -4.06
N SER A 136 15.24 -1.65 -4.44
CA SER A 136 15.86 -2.60 -5.37
C SER A 136 17.34 -2.80 -5.00
N ASP A 137 17.88 -4.00 -5.24
CA ASP A 137 19.30 -4.29 -4.98
C ASP A 137 19.77 -3.86 -3.59
N GLU A 138 18.98 -4.14 -2.54
CA GLU A 138 19.20 -3.76 -1.13
C GLU A 138 19.22 -2.23 -0.87
N GLN A 139 18.92 -1.40 -1.87
CA GLN A 139 18.82 0.05 -1.73
C GLN A 139 17.37 0.50 -1.64
N ILE A 140 17.05 1.32 -0.64
CA ILE A 140 15.75 1.98 -0.52
C ILE A 140 15.76 3.24 -1.38
N HIS A 141 14.88 3.28 -2.36
CA HIS A 141 14.67 4.41 -3.25
C HIS A 141 13.70 5.44 -2.68
N VAL A 142 12.64 4.94 -2.08
CA VAL A 142 11.59 5.77 -1.46
C VAL A 142 11.19 5.14 -0.15
N GLU A 143 11.00 5.96 0.86
CA GLU A 143 10.36 5.57 2.12
C GLU A 143 9.16 6.47 2.40
N SER A 144 8.17 5.96 3.11
CA SER A 144 7.03 6.77 3.52
C SER A 144 6.46 6.34 4.86
N SER A 145 5.73 7.26 5.47
CA SER A 145 4.87 7.01 6.62
C SER A 145 3.51 7.65 6.39
N ALA A 146 2.47 7.01 6.90
CA ALA A 146 1.13 7.58 6.83
C ALA A 146 0.37 7.37 8.13
N MET A 147 -0.64 8.22 8.31
CA MET A 147 -1.66 8.05 9.33
C MET A 147 -3.01 7.89 8.62
N PHE A 148 -3.64 6.75 8.86
CA PHE A 148 -4.98 6.44 8.41
C PHE A 148 -5.97 6.60 9.55
N ILE A 149 -7.23 6.88 9.21
CA ILE A 149 -8.35 6.94 10.17
C ILE A 149 -9.27 5.76 9.90
N ASP A 150 -9.40 4.88 10.90
CA ASP A 150 -10.34 3.78 10.90
C ASP A 150 -11.78 4.31 10.90
N LEU A 151 -12.56 3.94 9.89
CA LEU A 151 -13.96 4.35 9.75
C LEU A 151 -14.90 3.52 10.63
N GLY A 152 -14.37 2.51 11.35
CA GLY A 152 -15.17 1.64 12.21
C GLY A 152 -16.00 0.62 11.43
N LEU A 153 -15.67 0.40 10.16
CA LEU A 153 -16.29 -0.62 9.31
C LEU A 153 -15.40 -1.86 9.30
N ASP A 154 -16.01 -3.04 9.38
CA ASP A 154 -15.27 -4.28 9.19
C ASP A 154 -14.83 -4.41 7.73
N ALA A 155 -13.55 -4.51 7.48
CA ALA A 155 -13.00 -4.62 6.14
C ALA A 155 -13.54 -5.85 5.41
N ALA A 156 -13.67 -7.00 6.11
CA ALA A 156 -14.22 -8.22 5.51
C ALA A 156 -15.69 -8.07 5.13
N GLU A 157 -16.47 -7.33 5.92
CA GLU A 157 -17.86 -7.00 5.57
C GLU A 157 -17.97 -6.00 4.44
N PHE A 158 -17.07 -5.02 4.40
CA PHE A 158 -17.11 -3.95 3.40
C PHE A 158 -16.77 -4.45 2.01
N PHE A 159 -15.78 -5.34 1.89
CA PHE A 159 -15.34 -5.92 0.63
C PHE A 159 -16.05 -7.22 0.25
N ALA A 160 -17.11 -7.62 0.98
CA ALA A 160 -17.93 -8.76 0.60
C ALA A 160 -18.60 -8.51 -0.78
N PRO A 161 -18.54 -9.49 -1.71
CA PRO A 161 -18.96 -9.28 -3.11
C PRO A 161 -20.40 -8.83 -3.33
N ASP A 162 -21.26 -8.97 -2.33
CA ASP A 162 -22.70 -8.70 -2.44
C ASP A 162 -23.14 -7.33 -1.89
N LYS A 163 -22.20 -6.46 -1.44
CA LYS A 163 -22.59 -5.15 -0.90
C LYS A 163 -22.42 -4.03 -1.92
N ASN A 164 -23.55 -3.46 -2.31
CA ASN A 164 -23.63 -2.23 -3.10
C ASN A 164 -22.92 -1.07 -2.36
N LEU A 165 -21.82 -0.61 -2.93
CA LEU A 165 -21.00 0.54 -2.45
C LEU A 165 -21.75 1.89 -2.46
N SER A 166 -23.04 1.92 -2.79
CA SER A 166 -23.86 3.14 -2.86
C SER A 166 -24.18 3.80 -1.51
N LEU A 167 -23.67 3.27 -0.39
CA LEU A 167 -24.01 3.72 0.96
C LEU A 167 -22.91 4.54 1.67
N ILE A 168 -21.80 4.84 1.02
CA ILE A 168 -20.81 5.76 1.62
C ILE A 168 -21.20 7.19 1.25
N HIS A 169 -22.11 7.77 1.99
CA HIS A 169 -22.22 9.21 2.08
C HIS A 169 -21.28 9.67 3.22
N ILE A 170 -20.12 10.16 2.81
CA ILE A 170 -19.23 10.92 3.69
C ILE A 170 -19.72 12.37 3.70
#